data_6155c3eb63e07d722bb588e2829d6b0f
#
_entry.id   6155c3eb63e07d722bb588e2829d6b0f
#
_cell.length_a   1.000
_cell.length_b   1.000
_cell.length_c   1.000
_cell.angle_alpha   90.00
_cell.angle_beta   90.00
_cell.angle_gamma   90.00
#
_symmetry.space_group_name_H-M   'P 1'
#
loop_
_entity.id
_entity.type
_entity.pdbx_description
1 polymer ?
#
loop_
_entity_poly.entity_id
_entity_poly.type
_entity_poly.pdbx_seq_one_letter_code
_entity_poly.pdbx_strand_id
1 'polypeptide(L)'
;MSLETDKHREKPAVDRGGDGEESVQRRDGAEGSERSDQPDQPDQPDRSDGADGAGRDEAPAESRPEEPEAEKKPNPPLRERWRDFHRRHPQGVILGAVLAVAVLIGGYFLLRYLHSYESTDDAEVNAHLSAVGSRISGYVTAVYVDNNQTVLVGQQMVQIDPSDYQNAMEQARANYRNAIAQLHAENPNVPITVTTTQTNISTGQQAVATEEAGLLAAQQEYSAREADLRRIEANNAKAQRDVIRYQGLVEKNEISREQYDAIASTAKAEAAGVQSARAAANAAKRMVEQRESSLQEAQMTLAATTTNAPRTVSINESRVQGRLAAIAAAKAQLDQAVLDLSYTKILAPVAGVIAQRSVEVGEMVEPGQQLLVISQIGDVWITANFKETQIRRMRPGQAVDIHVDAFKRKYRGYVESLPGATGAKTSLLPPENATGNYVKVVQRLPVRIRLKPGEDQEHRLRPGMSVEPKVWVN
;
A
#
# COMPACT_ATOMS: atom_id res chain seq x y z
N MET A 1 42.06 43.69 28.54
CA MET A 1 43.26 43.33 27.81
C MET A 1 42.80 42.79 26.47
N SER A 2 42.93 43.65 25.49
CA SER A 2 42.44 43.59 24.11
C SER A 2 43.26 42.59 23.28
N LEU A 3 42.62 42.10 22.20
CA LEU A 3 43.11 41.81 20.84
C LEU A 3 42.07 40.93 20.19
N GLU A 4 41.19 41.36 19.37
CA GLU A 4 41.25 41.95 18.01
C GLU A 4 41.61 40.95 16.94
N THR A 5 40.66 40.85 15.96
CA THR A 5 40.70 40.53 14.54
C THR A 5 41.05 39.10 14.14
N ASP A 6 40.36 38.46 13.18
CA ASP A 6 40.19 38.87 11.80
C ASP A 6 39.10 38.09 11.05
N LYS A 7 38.50 38.74 10.08
CA LYS A 7 37.59 38.28 9.04
C LYS A 7 38.31 37.39 8.02
N HIS A 8 37.71 36.29 7.59
CA HIS A 8 37.73 35.93 6.16
C HIS A 8 36.45 35.25 5.71
N ARG A 9 35.82 35.97 4.87
CA ARG A 9 34.63 35.70 4.07
C ARG A 9 35.16 35.17 2.73
N GLU A 10 34.88 33.92 2.39
CA GLU A 10 34.99 33.46 1.02
C GLU A 10 33.73 32.73 0.58
N LYS A 11 33.03 33.35 -0.36
CA LYS A 11 32.09 32.69 -1.26
C LYS A 11 32.87 32.09 -2.43
N PRO A 12 32.52 30.92 -2.94
CA PRO A 12 32.83 30.60 -4.32
C PRO A 12 31.67 30.92 -5.26
N ALA A 13 32.05 31.40 -6.39
CA ALA A 13 31.34 31.91 -7.53
C ALA A 13 30.51 30.84 -8.27
N VAL A 14 29.43 31.35 -8.83
CA VAL A 14 28.68 30.85 -9.98
C VAL A 14 29.58 30.86 -11.19
N ASP A 15 29.72 29.73 -11.87
CA ASP A 15 30.19 29.69 -13.24
C ASP A 15 29.03 29.32 -14.18
N ARG A 16 28.76 30.26 -15.08
CA ARG A 16 27.91 30.16 -16.27
C ARG A 16 28.83 30.07 -17.48
N GLY A 17 28.45 29.26 -18.40
CA GLY A 17 28.99 29.28 -19.78
C GLY A 17 29.37 27.86 -20.15
N GLY A 18 29.03 27.38 -21.27
CA GLY A 18 28.72 27.98 -22.53
C GLY A 18 28.18 26.91 -23.50
N ASP A 19 27.43 27.45 -24.38
CA ASP A 19 26.96 26.89 -25.63
C ASP A 19 28.07 26.24 -26.45
N GLY A 20 27.73 25.16 -27.14
CA GLY A 20 28.58 24.49 -28.11
C GLY A 20 27.73 23.69 -29.09
N GLU A 21 27.09 24.42 -30.03
CA GLU A 21 26.66 23.90 -31.32
C GLU A 21 27.89 23.45 -32.12
N GLU A 22 27.79 22.27 -32.72
CA GLU A 22 28.42 21.89 -33.99
C GLU A 22 27.65 20.67 -34.50
N SER A 23 26.69 20.84 -35.39
CA SER A 23 26.72 21.00 -36.85
C SER A 23 27.41 19.84 -37.59
N VAL A 24 26.55 19.11 -38.28
CA VAL A 24 26.58 18.74 -39.69
C VAL A 24 27.79 17.91 -40.16
N GLN A 25 27.46 16.70 -40.60
CA GLN A 25 27.87 16.31 -41.95
C GLN A 25 26.99 15.21 -42.53
N ARG A 26 26.22 15.64 -43.53
CA ARG A 26 25.70 14.78 -44.61
C ARG A 26 26.88 14.16 -45.35
N ARG A 27 26.73 12.91 -45.72
CA ARG A 27 27.29 12.40 -46.99
C ARG A 27 26.30 11.46 -47.62
N ASP A 28 25.86 11.91 -48.75
CA ASP A 28 25.23 11.18 -49.85
C ASP A 28 26.18 10.11 -50.36
N GLY A 29 25.64 9.06 -50.94
CA GLY A 29 26.41 8.12 -51.75
C GLY A 29 25.69 6.79 -51.96
N ALA A 30 24.82 6.80 -52.94
CA ALA A 30 24.76 5.91 -54.10
C ALA A 30 24.47 4.41 -53.89
N GLU A 31 23.29 4.05 -54.44
CA GLU A 31 23.10 3.04 -55.49
C GLU A 31 23.61 1.62 -55.22
N GLY A 32 22.66 0.70 -55.26
CA GLY A 32 22.92 -0.74 -55.36
C GLY A 32 21.62 -1.50 -55.28
N SER A 33 20.90 -1.50 -56.36
CA SER A 33 19.94 -2.45 -56.86
C SER A 33 20.31 -3.90 -56.61
N GLU A 34 19.33 -4.69 -56.19
CA GLU A 34 19.08 -6.09 -56.61
C GLU A 34 17.87 -6.56 -55.84
N ARG A 35 16.73 -6.62 -56.51
CA ARG A 35 16.03 -7.74 -57.15
C ARG A 35 15.77 -8.90 -56.20
N SER A 36 14.53 -8.98 -55.87
CA SER A 36 13.57 -10.06 -56.21
C SER A 36 13.82 -11.38 -55.51
N ASP A 37 12.78 -11.77 -54.77
CA ASP A 37 12.16 -13.10 -55.05
C ASP A 37 10.78 -13.14 -54.36
N GLN A 38 9.74 -12.99 -55.18
CA GLN A 38 8.41 -13.49 -54.87
C GLN A 38 8.32 -14.89 -55.48
N PRO A 39 7.81 -15.88 -54.78
CA PRO A 39 7.35 -17.12 -55.44
C PRO A 39 5.88 -17.02 -55.81
N ASP A 40 5.68 -17.40 -57.03
CA ASP A 40 4.54 -17.65 -57.88
C ASP A 40 3.21 -18.09 -57.23
N GLN A 41 2.14 -17.43 -57.67
CA GLN A 41 0.80 -17.99 -57.72
C GLN A 41 0.62 -18.77 -59.05
N PRO A 42 -0.03 -19.94 -59.05
CA PRO A 42 -0.38 -20.60 -60.28
C PRO A 42 -1.69 -20.07 -60.87
N ASP A 43 -1.62 -19.87 -62.18
CA ASP A 43 -2.62 -19.41 -63.13
C ASP A 43 -3.94 -20.16 -63.08
N GLN A 44 -5.03 -19.39 -63.23
CA GLN A 44 -6.29 -19.82 -63.77
C GLN A 44 -6.26 -19.65 -65.30
N PRO A 45 -6.71 -20.64 -66.09
CA PRO A 45 -6.91 -20.43 -67.52
C PRO A 45 -8.26 -19.78 -67.83
N ASP A 46 -8.11 -18.63 -68.42
CA ASP A 46 -9.12 -17.89 -69.22
C ASP A 46 -9.61 -18.74 -70.44
N ARG A 47 -10.87 -18.74 -70.70
CA ARG A 47 -11.45 -19.15 -71.98
C ARG A 47 -12.49 -18.12 -72.40
N SER A 48 -12.01 -17.25 -73.27
CA SER A 48 -12.86 -16.48 -74.15
C SER A 48 -12.88 -17.11 -75.55
N ASP A 49 -14.05 -17.08 -76.12
CA ASP A 49 -14.42 -16.80 -77.50
C ASP A 49 -13.82 -17.57 -78.67
N GLY A 50 -14.71 -17.97 -79.51
CA GLY A 50 -14.39 -18.25 -80.90
C GLY A 50 -15.55 -18.93 -81.64
N ALA A 51 -16.31 -18.08 -82.25
CA ALA A 51 -17.38 -18.37 -83.16
C ALA A 51 -16.91 -19.12 -84.45
N ASP A 52 -17.90 -19.61 -85.19
CA ASP A 52 -18.00 -19.83 -86.62
C ASP A 52 -17.74 -21.24 -87.19
N GLY A 53 -18.76 -21.63 -87.84
CA GLY A 53 -18.62 -22.08 -89.20
C GLY A 53 -19.21 -23.44 -89.56
N ALA A 54 -20.43 -23.36 -90.06
CA ALA A 54 -20.90 -23.87 -91.32
C ALA A 54 -20.83 -25.42 -91.66
N GLY A 55 -21.94 -25.94 -91.88
CA GLY A 55 -22.18 -26.46 -93.17
C GLY A 55 -22.57 -27.94 -93.28
N ARG A 56 -23.82 -28.14 -93.71
CA ARG A 56 -24.27 -29.16 -94.70
C ARG A 56 -24.06 -30.59 -94.31
N ASP A 57 -25.02 -31.46 -94.51
CA ASP A 57 -25.94 -31.79 -95.60
C ASP A 57 -26.95 -32.83 -95.10
N GLU A 58 -28.20 -32.54 -95.36
CA GLU A 58 -29.17 -33.28 -96.19
C GLU A 58 -29.24 -34.80 -96.08
N ALA A 59 -30.37 -35.17 -95.51
CA ALA A 59 -31.48 -35.95 -96.13
C ALA A 59 -31.31 -37.50 -96.26
N PRO A 60 -32.36 -38.23 -96.52
CA PRO A 60 -33.78 -38.03 -96.28
C PRO A 60 -34.51 -39.21 -95.63
N ALA A 61 -35.71 -38.96 -95.28
CA ALA A 61 -36.93 -39.74 -95.11
C ALA A 61 -36.93 -41.23 -95.39
N GLU A 62 -37.47 -41.95 -94.46
CA GLU A 62 -38.35 -43.07 -94.75
C GLU A 62 -39.56 -43.06 -93.82
N SER A 63 -40.70 -42.96 -94.49
CA SER A 63 -42.05 -43.04 -93.99
C SER A 63 -42.40 -44.46 -93.51
N ARG A 64 -43.00 -44.58 -92.33
CA ARG A 64 -43.82 -45.71 -91.95
C ARG A 64 -45.06 -45.28 -91.19
N PRO A 65 -46.12 -46.02 -91.33
CA PRO A 65 -47.49 -45.47 -91.39
C PRO A 65 -48.15 -45.32 -90.04
N GLU A 66 -49.15 -44.45 -90.06
CA GLU A 66 -50.13 -44.17 -89.03
C GLU A 66 -50.84 -45.41 -88.53
N GLU A 67 -50.78 -45.69 -87.25
CA GLU A 67 -51.77 -46.55 -86.57
C GLU A 67 -52.72 -45.66 -85.76
N PRO A 68 -53.97 -46.00 -85.67
CA PRO A 68 -55.04 -45.08 -85.33
C PRO A 68 -55.07 -44.72 -83.84
N GLU A 69 -55.39 -43.45 -83.61
CA GLU A 69 -55.67 -42.88 -82.28
C GLU A 69 -56.75 -43.68 -81.54
N ALA A 70 -56.35 -44.35 -80.45
CA ALA A 70 -57.27 -44.83 -79.43
C ALA A 70 -57.71 -43.71 -78.53
N GLU A 71 -58.97 -43.32 -78.59
CA GLU A 71 -59.67 -42.37 -77.71
C GLU A 71 -59.30 -42.60 -76.24
N LYS A 72 -58.56 -41.71 -75.69
CA LYS A 72 -58.34 -41.62 -74.21
C LYS A 72 -59.63 -41.09 -73.59
N LYS A 73 -60.41 -41.99 -73.00
CA LYS A 73 -61.52 -41.61 -72.11
C LYS A 73 -60.98 -40.68 -71.02
N PRO A 74 -61.69 -39.55 -70.72
CA PRO A 74 -61.25 -38.61 -69.64
C PRO A 74 -61.26 -39.31 -68.28
N ASN A 75 -60.13 -39.21 -67.57
CA ASN A 75 -60.01 -39.67 -66.16
C ASN A 75 -61.05 -38.94 -65.31
N PRO A 76 -61.84 -39.67 -64.54
CA PRO A 76 -62.81 -38.99 -63.64
C PRO A 76 -62.09 -38.19 -62.64
N PRO A 77 -62.67 -37.00 -62.25
CA PRO A 77 -62.08 -36.07 -61.28
C PRO A 77 -61.74 -36.73 -59.94
N LEU A 78 -60.61 -36.46 -59.38
CA LEU A 78 -60.05 -37.02 -58.12
C LEU A 78 -61.07 -37.13 -56.97
N ARG A 79 -62.11 -36.28 -56.98
CA ARG A 79 -63.25 -36.33 -56.00
C ARG A 79 -64.11 -37.59 -56.09
N GLU A 80 -64.34 -38.14 -57.24
CA GLU A 80 -65.17 -39.36 -57.40
C GLU A 80 -64.43 -40.64 -57.04
N ARG A 81 -63.12 -40.72 -57.32
CA ARG A 81 -62.23 -41.84 -56.88
C ARG A 81 -62.16 -41.98 -55.36
N TRP A 82 -62.23 -40.86 -54.65
CA TRP A 82 -62.22 -40.81 -53.16
C TRP A 82 -63.52 -41.28 -52.54
N ARG A 83 -64.68 -41.02 -53.21
CA ARG A 83 -66.01 -41.48 -52.71
C ARG A 83 -66.21 -42.94 -52.87
N ASP A 84 -65.72 -43.56 -53.97
CA ASP A 84 -65.87 -45.04 -54.23
C ASP A 84 -64.89 -45.86 -53.37
N PHE A 85 -63.72 -45.34 -53.05
CA PHE A 85 -62.77 -45.93 -52.08
C PHE A 85 -63.35 -45.96 -50.67
N HIS A 86 -64.01 -44.95 -50.22
CA HIS A 86 -64.67 -44.84 -48.91
C HIS A 86 -65.81 -45.86 -48.75
N ARG A 87 -66.54 -46.23 -49.82
CA ARG A 87 -67.66 -47.13 -49.71
C ARG A 87 -67.21 -48.60 -49.79
N ARG A 88 -66.03 -48.92 -50.35
CA ARG A 88 -65.57 -50.33 -50.52
C ARG A 88 -64.73 -50.86 -49.39
N HIS A 89 -64.06 -49.96 -48.63
CA HIS A 89 -63.18 -50.33 -47.50
C HIS A 89 -63.34 -49.46 -46.29
N PRO A 90 -64.45 -49.50 -45.55
CA PRO A 90 -64.71 -48.64 -44.41
C PRO A 90 -63.66 -48.90 -43.25
N GLN A 91 -63.19 -50.15 -43.12
CA GLN A 91 -62.14 -50.45 -42.13
C GLN A 91 -60.77 -49.86 -42.50
N GLY A 92 -60.40 -49.75 -43.75
CA GLY A 92 -59.18 -49.14 -44.23
C GLY A 92 -59.17 -47.67 -44.04
N VAL A 93 -60.31 -46.95 -44.16
CA VAL A 93 -60.44 -45.57 -43.91
C VAL A 93 -60.38 -45.23 -42.43
N ILE A 94 -60.97 -46.05 -41.55
CA ILE A 94 -60.85 -45.92 -40.10
C ILE A 94 -59.41 -46.18 -39.70
N LEU A 95 -58.71 -47.16 -40.21
CA LEU A 95 -57.32 -47.48 -39.95
C LEU A 95 -56.41 -46.31 -40.41
N GLY A 96 -56.67 -45.76 -41.58
CA GLY A 96 -55.93 -44.60 -42.10
C GLY A 96 -56.15 -43.37 -41.27
N ALA A 97 -57.39 -43.13 -40.81
CA ALA A 97 -57.70 -42.01 -39.91
C ALA A 97 -57.01 -42.18 -38.54
N VAL A 98 -57.01 -43.37 -37.98
CA VAL A 98 -56.31 -43.68 -36.69
C VAL A 98 -54.79 -43.49 -36.86
N LEU A 99 -54.23 -43.95 -37.97
CA LEU A 99 -52.82 -43.76 -38.28
C LEU A 99 -52.46 -42.26 -38.43
N ALA A 100 -53.29 -41.51 -39.17
CA ALA A 100 -53.12 -40.06 -39.29
C ALA A 100 -53.19 -39.33 -37.96
N VAL A 101 -54.13 -39.67 -37.08
CA VAL A 101 -54.23 -39.14 -35.74
C VAL A 101 -53.02 -39.52 -34.89
N ALA A 102 -52.55 -40.80 -34.99
CA ALA A 102 -51.34 -41.24 -34.28
C ALA A 102 -50.07 -40.47 -34.78
N VAL A 103 -49.94 -40.21 -36.07
CA VAL A 103 -48.84 -39.37 -36.64
C VAL A 103 -48.97 -37.94 -36.18
N LEU A 104 -50.19 -37.37 -36.14
CA LEU A 104 -50.38 -36.00 -35.64
C LEU A 104 -50.06 -35.90 -34.14
N ILE A 105 -50.47 -36.86 -33.33
CA ILE A 105 -50.15 -36.93 -31.91
C ILE A 105 -48.65 -37.12 -31.73
N GLY A 106 -48.03 -38.06 -32.45
CA GLY A 106 -46.58 -38.29 -32.44
C GLY A 106 -45.81 -37.07 -32.87
N GLY A 107 -46.26 -36.39 -33.93
CA GLY A 107 -45.68 -35.14 -34.43
C GLY A 107 -45.81 -34.01 -33.42
N TYR A 108 -46.99 -33.91 -32.76
CA TYR A 108 -47.18 -32.91 -31.68
C TYR A 108 -46.24 -33.18 -30.49
N PHE A 109 -46.10 -34.40 -30.02
CA PHE A 109 -45.18 -34.75 -28.96
C PHE A 109 -43.72 -34.53 -29.36
N LEU A 110 -43.36 -34.85 -30.58
CA LEU A 110 -42.02 -34.63 -31.15
C LEU A 110 -41.72 -33.14 -31.21
N LEU A 111 -42.62 -32.32 -31.75
CA LEU A 111 -42.48 -30.85 -31.80
C LEU A 111 -42.38 -30.27 -30.39
N ARG A 112 -43.21 -30.74 -29.43
CA ARG A 112 -43.15 -30.32 -28.05
C ARG A 112 -41.81 -30.69 -27.41
N TYR A 113 -41.28 -31.86 -27.66
CA TYR A 113 -39.96 -32.30 -27.20
C TYR A 113 -38.84 -31.42 -27.79
N LEU A 114 -38.84 -31.16 -29.10
CA LEU A 114 -37.86 -30.31 -29.76
C LEU A 114 -37.91 -28.85 -29.27
N HIS A 115 -39.07 -28.39 -28.80
CA HIS A 115 -39.23 -27.04 -28.22
C HIS A 115 -39.01 -26.97 -26.70
N SER A 116 -38.77 -28.12 -26.04
CA SER A 116 -38.60 -28.16 -24.58
C SER A 116 -37.19 -27.87 -24.09
N TYR A 117 -36.21 -27.78 -24.99
CA TYR A 117 -34.83 -27.48 -24.66
C TYR A 117 -34.18 -26.53 -25.69
N GLU A 118 -33.17 -25.82 -25.21
CA GLU A 118 -32.25 -25.04 -26.05
C GLU A 118 -30.83 -25.57 -25.87
N SER A 119 -30.09 -25.73 -26.96
CA SER A 119 -28.71 -26.18 -26.94
C SER A 119 -27.80 -25.26 -27.75
N THR A 120 -26.52 -25.30 -27.41
CA THR A 120 -25.46 -24.63 -28.18
C THR A 120 -24.23 -25.51 -28.23
N ASP A 121 -23.52 -25.47 -29.34
CA ASP A 121 -22.21 -26.07 -29.56
C ASP A 121 -21.05 -25.15 -29.22
N ASP A 122 -21.37 -23.84 -28.98
CA ASP A 122 -20.42 -22.83 -28.62
C ASP A 122 -20.43 -22.67 -27.08
N ALA A 123 -19.80 -23.61 -26.40
CA ALA A 123 -19.67 -23.60 -24.96
C ALA A 123 -18.35 -24.24 -24.52
N GLU A 124 -17.75 -23.67 -23.50
CA GLU A 124 -16.48 -24.11 -22.96
C GLU A 124 -16.50 -24.18 -21.42
N VAL A 125 -15.69 -25.06 -20.88
CA VAL A 125 -15.41 -25.16 -19.47
C VAL A 125 -14.46 -24.01 -19.10
N ASN A 126 -14.79 -23.28 -18.04
CA ASN A 126 -13.97 -22.22 -17.47
C ASN A 126 -13.63 -22.54 -16.01
N ALA A 127 -12.51 -21.99 -15.52
CA ALA A 127 -12.11 -22.04 -14.12
C ALA A 127 -11.39 -20.74 -13.75
N HIS A 128 -11.20 -20.54 -12.45
CA HIS A 128 -10.36 -19.46 -11.97
C HIS A 128 -8.88 -19.78 -12.27
N LEU A 129 -8.22 -18.89 -13.00
CA LEU A 129 -6.80 -18.93 -13.28
C LEU A 129 -6.10 -17.94 -12.35
N SER A 130 -5.22 -18.44 -11.47
CA SER A 130 -4.43 -17.64 -10.54
C SER A 130 -3.02 -17.51 -11.07
N ALA A 131 -2.66 -16.32 -11.54
CA ALA A 131 -1.28 -16.00 -11.91
C ALA A 131 -0.46 -15.79 -10.62
N VAL A 132 0.65 -16.48 -10.50
CA VAL A 132 1.61 -16.37 -9.40
C VAL A 132 2.86 -15.72 -9.92
N GLY A 133 3.21 -14.55 -9.36
CA GLY A 133 4.39 -13.79 -9.74
C GLY A 133 5.36 -13.60 -8.59
N SER A 134 6.57 -13.15 -8.91
CA SER A 134 7.55 -12.73 -7.92
C SER A 134 7.18 -11.37 -7.32
N ARG A 135 7.49 -11.18 -6.03
CA ARG A 135 7.42 -9.87 -5.35
C ARG A 135 8.78 -9.22 -5.20
N ILE A 136 9.85 -9.98 -5.44
CA ILE A 136 11.24 -9.58 -5.30
C ILE A 136 12.02 -9.96 -6.54
N SER A 137 13.17 -9.34 -6.75
CA SER A 137 14.11 -9.71 -7.80
C SER A 137 15.11 -10.77 -7.30
N GLY A 138 15.63 -11.58 -8.19
CA GLY A 138 16.71 -12.52 -7.87
C GLY A 138 16.78 -13.69 -8.83
N TYR A 139 17.81 -14.52 -8.68
CA TYR A 139 17.97 -15.73 -9.47
C TYR A 139 17.17 -16.88 -8.90
N VAL A 140 16.55 -17.66 -9.77
CA VAL A 140 15.83 -18.88 -9.37
C VAL A 140 16.84 -20.01 -9.13
N THR A 141 16.86 -20.52 -7.90
CA THR A 141 17.77 -21.62 -7.52
C THR A 141 17.12 -22.98 -7.67
N ALA A 142 15.79 -23.07 -7.51
CA ALA A 142 15.07 -24.32 -7.68
C ALA A 142 13.62 -24.07 -8.08
N VAL A 143 13.08 -24.97 -8.91
CA VAL A 143 11.67 -25.07 -9.25
C VAL A 143 11.21 -26.47 -8.84
N TYR A 144 10.17 -26.56 -8.01
CA TYR A 144 9.70 -27.81 -7.39
C TYR A 144 8.44 -28.38 -8.03
N VAL A 145 7.94 -27.70 -9.07
CA VAL A 145 6.69 -28.07 -9.73
C VAL A 145 6.83 -28.03 -11.23
N ASP A 146 6.10 -28.92 -11.92
CA ASP A 146 6.04 -28.99 -13.35
C ASP A 146 4.64 -28.67 -13.89
N ASN A 147 4.54 -28.47 -15.22
CA ASN A 147 3.25 -28.33 -15.90
C ASN A 147 2.36 -29.55 -15.62
N ASN A 148 1.08 -29.31 -15.47
CA ASN A 148 0.05 -30.32 -15.17
C ASN A 148 0.17 -30.98 -13.79
N GLN A 149 1.08 -30.54 -12.92
CA GLN A 149 1.19 -31.05 -11.56
C GLN A 149 0.15 -30.41 -10.64
N THR A 150 -0.44 -31.24 -9.76
CA THR A 150 -1.37 -30.75 -8.72
C THR A 150 -0.59 -30.15 -7.55
N VAL A 151 -1.04 -28.99 -7.07
CA VAL A 151 -0.45 -28.29 -5.95
C VAL A 151 -1.50 -27.98 -4.87
N LEU A 152 -1.06 -27.99 -3.62
CA LEU A 152 -1.86 -27.62 -2.45
C LEU A 152 -1.57 -26.19 -2.01
N VAL A 153 -2.50 -25.57 -1.30
CA VAL A 153 -2.29 -24.23 -0.70
C VAL A 153 -1.06 -24.25 0.22
N GLY A 154 -0.17 -23.26 0.05
CA GLY A 154 1.06 -23.13 0.83
C GLY A 154 2.21 -24.05 0.38
N GLN A 155 2.01 -24.88 -0.64
CA GLN A 155 3.08 -25.69 -1.22
C GLN A 155 4.12 -24.78 -1.88
N GLN A 156 5.40 -25.00 -1.59
CA GLN A 156 6.49 -24.29 -2.23
C GLN A 156 6.63 -24.73 -3.67
N MET A 157 6.66 -23.76 -4.58
CA MET A 157 6.74 -24.01 -6.02
C MET A 157 8.07 -23.57 -6.60
N VAL A 158 8.58 -22.40 -6.18
CA VAL A 158 9.83 -21.84 -6.69
C VAL A 158 10.65 -21.32 -5.51
N GLN A 159 11.97 -21.44 -5.61
CA GLN A 159 12.95 -20.86 -4.69
C GLN A 159 13.79 -19.85 -5.45
N ILE A 160 13.77 -18.61 -4.99
CA ILE A 160 14.69 -17.55 -5.39
C ILE A 160 15.89 -17.59 -4.44
N ASP A 161 17.08 -17.21 -4.90
CA ASP A 161 18.29 -17.17 -4.06
C ASP A 161 18.05 -16.32 -2.82
N PRO A 162 18.13 -16.92 -1.62
CA PRO A 162 17.87 -16.21 -0.38
C PRO A 162 19.10 -15.46 0.17
N SER A 163 20.28 -15.61 -0.43
CA SER A 163 21.58 -15.20 0.16
C SER A 163 21.62 -13.72 0.47
N ASP A 164 21.25 -12.88 -0.49
CA ASP A 164 21.25 -11.42 -0.32
C ASP A 164 20.20 -10.98 0.71
N TYR A 165 19.04 -11.60 0.70
CA TYR A 165 17.95 -11.31 1.64
C TYR A 165 18.26 -11.80 3.05
N GLN A 166 18.98 -12.92 3.20
CA GLN A 166 19.49 -13.39 4.50
C GLN A 166 20.51 -12.39 5.07
N ASN A 167 21.45 -11.94 4.25
CA ASN A 167 22.43 -10.94 4.66
C ASN A 167 21.76 -9.62 5.05
N ALA A 168 20.78 -9.14 4.26
CA ALA A 168 20.00 -7.95 4.57
C ALA A 168 19.22 -8.10 5.89
N MET A 169 18.61 -9.24 6.13
CA MET A 169 17.90 -9.54 7.38
C MET A 169 18.86 -9.57 8.58
N GLU A 170 20.03 -10.22 8.46
CA GLU A 170 21.03 -10.23 9.55
C GLU A 170 21.60 -8.83 9.82
N GLN A 171 21.82 -8.01 8.78
CA GLN A 171 22.24 -6.62 8.94
C GLN A 171 21.16 -5.80 9.66
N ALA A 172 19.88 -5.92 9.25
CA ALA A 172 18.77 -5.25 9.93
C ALA A 172 18.61 -5.72 11.38
N ARG A 173 18.82 -7.01 11.65
CA ARG A 173 18.83 -7.59 12.99
C ARG A 173 19.96 -7.02 13.85
N ALA A 174 21.16 -6.86 13.29
CA ALA A 174 22.28 -6.24 13.98
C ALA A 174 21.99 -4.77 14.32
N ASN A 175 21.40 -4.02 13.40
CA ASN A 175 20.98 -2.63 13.61
C ASN A 175 19.93 -2.52 14.73
N TYR A 176 18.93 -3.41 14.75
CA TYR A 176 17.93 -3.47 15.81
C TYR A 176 18.55 -3.75 17.18
N ARG A 177 19.49 -4.72 17.27
CA ARG A 177 20.23 -5.01 18.51
C ARG A 177 21.08 -3.81 18.96
N ASN A 178 21.71 -3.10 18.02
CA ASN A 178 22.48 -1.90 18.31
C ASN A 178 21.59 -0.79 18.88
N ALA A 179 20.41 -0.55 18.30
CA ALA A 179 19.45 0.42 18.81
C ALA A 179 19.00 0.10 20.24
N ILE A 180 18.78 -1.17 20.56
CA ILE A 180 18.47 -1.64 21.93
C ILE A 180 19.64 -1.34 22.87
N ALA A 181 20.87 -1.67 22.47
CA ALA A 181 22.06 -1.44 23.29
C ALA A 181 22.24 0.07 23.59
N GLN A 182 21.98 0.94 22.60
CA GLN A 182 22.01 2.40 22.78
C GLN A 182 20.95 2.88 23.78
N LEU A 183 19.74 2.32 23.79
CA LEU A 183 18.74 2.62 24.81
C LEU A 183 19.22 2.19 26.19
N HIS A 184 19.79 0.97 26.32
CA HIS A 184 20.31 0.48 27.59
C HIS A 184 21.44 1.35 28.12
N ALA A 185 22.27 1.95 27.26
CA ALA A 185 23.32 2.89 27.64
C ALA A 185 22.76 4.25 28.07
N GLU A 186 21.68 4.72 27.47
CA GLU A 186 21.06 6.04 27.75
C GLU A 186 20.12 6.00 28.97
N ASN A 187 19.42 4.90 29.19
CA ASN A 187 18.39 4.79 30.21
C ASN A 187 18.85 5.12 31.64
N PRO A 188 20.07 4.75 32.10
CA PRO A 188 20.57 5.10 33.42
C PRO A 188 20.81 6.61 33.63
N ASN A 189 20.94 7.38 32.54
CA ASN A 189 21.20 8.82 32.63
C ASN A 189 20.02 9.61 33.25
N VAL A 190 18.79 9.14 33.08
CA VAL A 190 17.61 9.79 33.68
C VAL A 190 17.66 9.74 35.21
N PRO A 191 17.73 8.58 35.89
CA PRO A 191 17.81 8.54 37.35
C PRO A 191 19.08 9.19 37.91
N ILE A 192 20.22 9.10 37.21
CA ILE A 192 21.45 9.80 37.59
C ILE A 192 21.21 11.33 37.59
N THR A 193 20.59 11.83 36.51
CA THR A 193 20.29 13.27 36.42
C THR A 193 19.30 13.72 37.48
N VAL A 194 18.24 12.96 37.75
CA VAL A 194 17.29 13.24 38.83
C VAL A 194 18.01 13.31 40.17
N THR A 195 18.86 12.35 40.49
CA THR A 195 19.61 12.36 41.76
C THR A 195 20.59 13.54 41.84
N THR A 196 21.32 13.82 40.77
CA THR A 196 22.29 14.94 40.71
C THR A 196 21.58 16.29 40.87
N THR A 197 20.48 16.50 40.17
CA THR A 197 19.71 17.75 40.26
C THR A 197 19.11 17.91 41.64
N GLN A 198 18.61 16.87 42.27
CA GLN A 198 18.09 16.91 43.64
C GLN A 198 19.19 17.21 44.64
N THR A 199 20.38 16.63 44.49
CA THR A 199 21.55 16.92 45.32
C THR A 199 21.96 18.40 45.18
N ASN A 200 21.99 18.92 43.93
CA ASN A 200 22.34 20.34 43.70
C ASN A 200 21.32 21.28 44.33
N ILE A 201 20.03 21.00 44.28
CA ILE A 201 18.99 21.77 44.95
C ILE A 201 19.22 21.73 46.47
N SER A 202 19.46 20.55 47.05
CA SER A 202 19.73 20.40 48.48
C SER A 202 20.98 21.17 48.92
N THR A 203 22.06 21.13 48.14
CA THR A 203 23.28 21.91 48.37
C THR A 203 23.02 23.43 48.31
N GLY A 204 22.23 23.86 47.31
CA GLY A 204 21.81 25.26 47.20
C GLY A 204 20.97 25.72 48.39
N GLN A 205 20.06 24.89 48.90
CA GLN A 205 19.28 25.16 50.11
C GLN A 205 20.18 25.33 51.34
N GLN A 206 21.18 24.46 51.49
CA GLN A 206 22.15 24.56 52.57
C GLN A 206 23.00 25.85 52.47
N ALA A 207 23.39 26.27 51.26
CA ALA A 207 24.10 27.51 51.03
C ALA A 207 23.27 28.72 51.46
N VAL A 208 21.99 28.77 51.07
CA VAL A 208 21.07 29.86 51.53
C VAL A 208 20.93 29.86 53.03
N ALA A 209 20.72 28.73 53.67
CA ALA A 209 20.63 28.62 55.13
C ALA A 209 21.91 29.08 55.83
N THR A 210 23.08 28.85 55.25
CA THR A 210 24.39 29.28 55.79
C THR A 210 24.51 30.82 55.69
N GLU A 211 24.14 31.42 54.57
CA GLU A 211 24.18 32.87 54.41
C GLU A 211 23.11 33.58 55.26
N GLU A 212 21.92 32.98 55.45
CA GLU A 212 20.89 33.48 56.39
C GLU A 212 21.42 33.51 57.84
N ALA A 213 22.09 32.44 58.30
CA ALA A 213 22.72 32.43 59.62
C ALA A 213 23.84 33.46 59.71
N GLY A 214 24.65 33.62 58.64
CA GLY A 214 25.68 34.60 58.54
C GLY A 214 25.14 36.03 58.60
N LEU A 215 24.05 36.33 57.95
CA LEU A 215 23.34 37.64 57.98
C LEU A 215 22.81 37.90 59.38
N LEU A 216 22.15 36.94 60.02
CA LEU A 216 21.66 37.13 61.42
C LEU A 216 22.79 37.44 62.38
N ALA A 217 23.93 36.74 62.26
CA ALA A 217 25.11 37.05 63.10
C ALA A 217 25.65 38.50 62.88
N ALA A 218 25.74 38.90 61.61
CA ALA A 218 26.17 40.29 61.28
C ALA A 218 25.18 41.32 61.78
N GLN A 219 23.86 41.09 61.74
CA GLN A 219 22.83 41.94 62.28
C GLN A 219 22.94 42.09 63.80
N GLN A 220 23.21 40.96 64.49
CA GLN A 220 23.46 40.99 65.97
C GLN A 220 24.69 41.79 66.31
N GLU A 221 25.81 41.65 65.60
CA GLU A 221 27.02 42.40 65.81
C GLU A 221 26.78 43.91 65.55
N TYR A 222 26.07 44.24 64.44
CA TYR A 222 25.71 45.64 64.16
C TYR A 222 24.89 46.26 65.33
N SER A 223 23.87 45.54 65.81
CA SER A 223 23.04 45.98 66.92
C SER A 223 23.87 46.24 68.24
N ALA A 224 24.86 45.31 68.48
CA ALA A 224 25.78 45.47 69.61
C ALA A 224 26.66 46.73 69.47
N ARG A 225 27.22 46.95 68.25
CA ARG A 225 28.01 48.18 67.96
C ARG A 225 27.20 49.47 68.05
N GLU A 226 25.96 49.43 67.60
CA GLU A 226 25.03 50.57 67.71
C GLU A 226 24.70 50.89 69.19
N ALA A 227 24.49 49.88 70.03
CA ALA A 227 24.29 50.06 71.48
C ALA A 227 25.54 50.63 72.16
N ASP A 228 26.73 50.19 71.76
CA ASP A 228 27.99 50.72 72.27
C ASP A 228 28.18 52.20 71.86
N LEU A 229 27.89 52.53 70.56
CA LEU A 229 27.90 53.93 70.08
C LEU A 229 26.96 54.80 70.91
N ARG A 230 25.72 54.41 71.18
CA ARG A 230 24.75 55.13 72.02
C ARG A 230 25.28 55.37 73.44
N ARG A 231 25.96 54.32 74.04
CA ARG A 231 26.57 54.46 75.35
C ARG A 231 27.69 55.51 75.37
N ILE A 232 28.59 55.46 74.35
CA ILE A 232 29.71 56.43 74.26
C ILE A 232 29.19 57.83 73.91
N GLU A 233 28.17 58.02 73.09
CA GLU A 233 27.52 59.30 72.81
C GLU A 233 26.89 59.90 74.08
N ALA A 234 26.26 59.09 74.93
CA ALA A 234 25.75 59.50 76.21
C ALA A 234 26.85 59.99 77.17
N ASN A 235 28.01 59.29 77.25
CA ASN A 235 29.16 59.68 78.00
C ASN A 235 29.77 61.00 77.50
N ASN A 236 29.94 61.14 76.16
CA ASN A 236 30.42 62.39 75.57
C ASN A 236 29.46 63.52 75.80
N ALA A 237 28.15 63.32 75.71
CA ALA A 237 27.17 64.39 76.05
C ALA A 237 27.25 64.82 77.51
N LYS A 238 27.56 63.89 78.46
CA LYS A 238 27.83 64.20 79.83
C LYS A 238 29.14 65.05 79.97
N ALA A 239 30.24 64.55 79.35
CA ALA A 239 31.53 65.25 79.38
C ALA A 239 31.47 66.67 78.78
N GLN A 240 30.74 66.85 77.68
CA GLN A 240 30.51 68.21 77.09
C GLN A 240 29.73 69.14 78.03
N ARG A 241 28.72 68.66 78.73
CA ARG A 241 28.00 69.44 79.74
C ARG A 241 28.89 69.79 80.92
N ASP A 242 29.75 68.86 81.31
CA ASP A 242 30.71 69.11 82.40
C ASP A 242 31.69 70.19 81.94
N VAL A 243 32.26 70.19 80.73
CA VAL A 243 33.13 71.26 80.20
C VAL A 243 32.42 72.62 80.27
N ILE A 244 31.17 72.74 79.81
CA ILE A 244 30.40 73.98 79.85
C ILE A 244 30.22 74.47 81.29
N ARG A 245 29.89 73.57 82.21
CA ARG A 245 29.75 73.90 83.65
C ARG A 245 31.05 74.36 84.25
N TYR A 246 32.14 73.67 84.03
CA TYR A 246 33.43 74.00 84.58
C TYR A 246 34.08 75.20 83.92
N GLN A 247 33.78 75.50 82.67
CA GLN A 247 34.17 76.74 82.01
C GLN A 247 33.64 77.97 82.79
N GLY A 248 32.35 77.98 83.17
CA GLY A 248 31.75 79.06 83.96
C GLY A 248 32.34 79.21 85.37
N LEU A 249 32.87 78.05 85.93
CA LEU A 249 33.53 78.09 87.28
C LEU A 249 34.97 78.62 87.20
N VAL A 250 35.74 78.31 86.15
CA VAL A 250 37.07 78.84 85.88
C VAL A 250 37.03 80.31 85.63
N GLU A 251 36.03 80.84 84.88
CA GLU A 251 35.83 82.21 84.58
C GLU A 251 35.58 83.05 85.87
N LYS A 252 35.00 82.43 86.90
CA LYS A 252 34.77 83.00 88.23
C LYS A 252 35.91 82.76 89.21
N ASN A 253 37.01 82.09 88.83
CA ASN A 253 38.13 81.67 89.63
C ASN A 253 37.76 80.69 90.79
N GLU A 254 36.68 79.95 90.66
CA GLU A 254 36.21 79.00 91.69
C GLU A 254 36.93 77.65 91.61
N ILE A 255 37.63 77.34 90.47
CA ILE A 255 38.43 76.13 90.27
C ILE A 255 39.77 76.46 89.61
N SER A 256 40.73 75.52 89.64
CA SER A 256 42.04 75.68 89.02
C SER A 256 41.94 75.47 87.47
N ARG A 257 42.80 76.13 86.67
CA ARG A 257 42.92 75.93 85.26
C ARG A 257 43.29 74.44 84.90
N GLU A 258 44.13 73.89 85.74
CA GLU A 258 44.52 72.42 85.56
C GLU A 258 43.30 71.54 85.66
N GLN A 259 42.39 71.77 86.62
CA GLN A 259 41.12 71.00 86.69
C GLN A 259 40.23 71.15 85.44
N TYR A 260 40.13 72.39 84.90
CA TYR A 260 39.38 72.61 83.64
C TYR A 260 40.04 71.94 82.47
N ASP A 261 41.37 72.06 82.33
CA ASP A 261 42.12 71.40 81.24
C ASP A 261 41.99 69.88 81.26
N ALA A 262 42.00 69.28 82.45
CA ALA A 262 41.76 67.84 82.60
C ALA A 262 40.35 67.45 82.14
N ILE A 263 39.30 68.22 82.47
CA ILE A 263 37.92 67.96 82.04
C ILE A 263 37.77 68.19 80.51
N ALA A 264 38.37 69.24 79.98
CA ALA A 264 38.40 69.58 78.60
C ALA A 264 39.12 68.46 77.75
N SER A 265 40.23 67.97 78.32
CA SER A 265 40.94 66.81 77.72
C SER A 265 40.07 65.51 77.69
N THR A 266 39.38 65.23 78.82
CA THR A 266 38.45 64.15 78.92
C THR A 266 37.32 64.27 77.88
N ALA A 267 36.72 65.40 77.69
CA ALA A 267 35.67 65.63 76.70
C ALA A 267 36.19 65.48 75.26
N LYS A 268 37.43 65.86 74.99
CA LYS A 268 38.06 65.61 73.68
C LYS A 268 38.29 64.12 73.46
N ALA A 269 38.73 63.41 74.51
CA ALA A 269 38.91 61.96 74.45
C ALA A 269 37.56 61.22 74.15
N GLU A 270 36.49 61.65 74.87
CA GLU A 270 35.16 61.08 74.65
C GLU A 270 34.62 61.38 73.23
N ALA A 271 34.85 62.61 72.73
CA ALA A 271 34.51 62.99 71.38
C ALA A 271 35.24 62.15 70.32
N ALA A 272 36.55 61.89 70.53
CA ALA A 272 37.32 60.91 69.67
C ALA A 272 36.78 59.53 69.80
N GLY A 273 36.35 59.08 70.98
CA GLY A 273 35.68 57.78 71.22
C GLY A 273 34.39 57.68 70.44
N VAL A 274 33.56 58.72 70.33
CA VAL A 274 32.35 58.72 69.50
C VAL A 274 32.68 58.48 68.00
N GLN A 275 33.73 59.18 67.53
CA GLN A 275 34.15 58.95 66.10
C GLN A 275 34.59 57.54 65.84
N SER A 276 35.36 56.94 66.77
CA SER A 276 35.80 55.55 66.68
C SER A 276 34.63 54.54 66.73
N ALA A 277 33.70 54.73 67.66
CA ALA A 277 32.51 53.88 67.80
C ALA A 277 31.58 54.02 66.61
N ARG A 278 31.44 55.20 66.03
CA ARG A 278 30.66 55.47 64.81
C ARG A 278 31.30 54.76 63.60
N ALA A 279 32.63 54.80 63.48
CA ALA A 279 33.34 54.10 62.45
C ALA A 279 33.15 52.59 62.57
N ALA A 280 33.21 52.08 63.84
CA ALA A 280 32.96 50.60 64.06
C ALA A 280 31.51 50.19 63.74
N ALA A 281 30.51 51.01 64.11
CA ALA A 281 29.10 50.78 63.76
C ALA A 281 28.88 50.78 62.24
N ASN A 282 29.48 51.79 61.53
CA ASN A 282 29.43 51.87 60.10
C ASN A 282 30.13 50.64 59.41
N ALA A 283 31.23 50.17 59.96
CA ALA A 283 31.88 48.92 59.41
C ALA A 283 31.00 47.69 59.60
N ALA A 284 30.38 47.57 60.81
CA ALA A 284 29.43 46.48 61.05
C ALA A 284 28.18 46.54 60.11
N LYS A 285 27.68 47.78 59.86
CA LYS A 285 26.57 47.99 58.91
C LYS A 285 26.93 47.53 57.51
N ARG A 286 28.12 47.85 57.00
CA ARG A 286 28.58 47.39 55.69
C ARG A 286 28.75 45.92 55.67
N MET A 287 29.08 45.22 56.74
CA MET A 287 29.14 43.82 56.86
C MET A 287 27.73 43.18 56.66
N VAL A 288 26.69 43.82 57.28
CA VAL A 288 25.28 43.38 57.01
C VAL A 288 24.92 43.52 55.56
N GLU A 289 25.18 44.69 54.93
CA GLU A 289 24.92 44.94 53.49
C GLU A 289 25.65 43.91 52.61
N GLN A 290 26.89 43.52 52.91
CA GLN A 290 27.65 42.51 52.22
C GLN A 290 27.00 41.12 52.37
N ARG A 291 26.56 40.73 53.57
CA ARG A 291 25.87 39.45 53.80
C ARG A 291 24.51 39.36 53.13
N GLU A 292 23.76 40.49 53.10
CA GLU A 292 22.50 40.59 52.34
C GLU A 292 22.74 40.35 50.87
N SER A 293 23.80 40.91 50.27
CA SER A 293 24.17 40.66 48.88
C SER A 293 24.56 39.19 48.61
N SER A 294 25.35 38.60 49.56
CA SER A 294 25.70 37.17 49.45
C SER A 294 24.49 36.25 49.55
N LEU A 295 23.56 36.56 50.47
CA LEU A 295 22.30 35.83 50.60
C LEU A 295 21.45 35.93 49.31
N GLN A 296 21.34 37.13 48.74
CA GLN A 296 20.63 37.33 47.46
C GLN A 296 21.26 36.52 46.33
N GLU A 297 22.59 36.49 46.24
CA GLU A 297 23.31 35.66 45.25
C GLU A 297 23.03 34.18 45.44
N ALA A 298 23.07 33.68 46.66
CA ALA A 298 22.77 32.27 46.99
C ALA A 298 21.31 31.90 46.62
N GLN A 299 20.36 32.83 46.93
CA GLN A 299 18.94 32.65 46.56
C GLN A 299 18.72 32.63 45.04
N MET A 300 19.36 33.51 44.28
CA MET A 300 19.29 33.53 42.83
C MET A 300 19.87 32.25 42.23
N THR A 301 20.99 31.78 42.78
CA THR A 301 21.62 30.53 42.34
C THR A 301 20.73 29.33 42.62
N LEU A 302 20.10 29.26 43.79
CA LEU A 302 19.12 28.22 44.12
C LEU A 302 17.90 28.28 43.19
N ALA A 303 17.36 29.47 42.93
CA ALA A 303 16.22 29.65 42.02
C ALA A 303 16.55 29.21 40.60
N ALA A 304 17.74 29.55 40.07
CA ALA A 304 18.23 29.10 38.78
C ALA A 304 18.37 27.59 38.73
N THR A 305 18.97 26.98 39.76
CA THR A 305 19.13 25.51 39.85
C THR A 305 17.78 24.81 39.88
N THR A 306 16.84 25.30 40.70
CA THR A 306 15.50 24.72 40.84
C THR A 306 14.70 24.83 39.53
N THR A 307 14.83 25.97 38.79
CA THR A 307 14.17 26.19 37.52
C THR A 307 14.73 25.31 36.40
N ASN A 308 16.06 25.06 36.40
CA ASN A 308 16.73 24.31 35.35
C ASN A 308 16.71 22.80 35.60
N ALA A 309 16.56 22.35 36.84
CA ALA A 309 16.51 20.93 37.19
C ALA A 309 15.48 20.12 36.38
N PRO A 310 14.18 20.51 36.31
CA PRO A 310 13.19 19.77 35.55
C PRO A 310 13.46 19.79 34.03
N ARG A 311 14.04 20.89 33.52
CA ARG A 311 14.43 21.00 32.11
C ARG A 311 15.52 19.99 31.73
N THR A 312 16.53 19.85 32.60
CA THR A 312 17.63 18.91 32.38
C THR A 312 17.13 17.47 32.42
N VAL A 313 16.22 17.13 33.34
CA VAL A 313 15.55 15.82 33.38
C VAL A 313 14.75 15.59 32.11
N SER A 314 13.93 16.54 31.70
CA SER A 314 13.10 16.44 30.47
C SER A 314 13.93 16.25 29.18
N ILE A 315 15.11 16.89 29.11
CA ILE A 315 16.03 16.66 27.98
C ILE A 315 16.49 15.21 27.95
N ASN A 316 16.86 14.61 29.07
CA ASN A 316 17.30 13.22 29.11
C ASN A 316 16.15 12.24 28.88
N GLU A 317 14.95 12.52 29.41
CA GLU A 317 13.73 11.77 29.05
C GLU A 317 13.44 11.82 27.56
N SER A 318 13.55 13.00 26.93
CA SER A 318 13.37 13.16 25.49
C SER A 318 14.40 12.38 24.68
N ARG A 319 15.64 12.29 25.16
CA ARG A 319 16.66 11.43 24.54
C ARG A 319 16.29 9.95 24.61
N VAL A 320 15.80 9.48 25.76
CA VAL A 320 15.29 8.10 25.90
C VAL A 320 14.12 7.85 24.94
N GLN A 321 13.17 8.79 24.82
CA GLN A 321 12.08 8.68 23.83
C GLN A 321 12.60 8.63 22.38
N GLY A 322 13.62 9.43 22.07
CA GLY A 322 14.30 9.37 20.78
C GLY A 322 14.94 8.01 20.51
N ARG A 323 15.55 7.37 21.53
CA ARG A 323 16.08 6.00 21.39
C ARG A 323 14.99 4.95 21.22
N LEU A 324 13.85 5.09 21.89
CA LEU A 324 12.67 4.21 21.67
C LEU A 324 12.14 4.31 20.25
N ALA A 325 12.05 5.54 19.72
CA ALA A 325 11.67 5.74 18.33
C ALA A 325 12.67 5.11 17.34
N ALA A 326 13.98 5.21 17.62
CA ALA A 326 15.02 4.56 16.82
C ALA A 326 14.91 3.03 16.85
N ILE A 327 14.55 2.43 17.99
CA ILE A 327 14.28 0.99 18.09
C ILE A 327 13.09 0.61 17.24
N ALA A 328 12.00 1.38 17.29
CA ALA A 328 10.81 1.13 16.47
C ALA A 328 11.14 1.18 14.96
N ALA A 329 11.94 2.16 14.54
CA ALA A 329 12.39 2.27 13.16
C ALA A 329 13.29 1.09 12.74
N ALA A 330 14.26 0.72 13.57
CA ALA A 330 15.15 -0.43 13.29
C ALA A 330 14.38 -1.75 13.29
N LYS A 331 13.35 -1.89 14.14
CA LYS A 331 12.45 -3.05 14.13
C LYS A 331 11.65 -3.13 12.83
N ALA A 332 11.08 -2.03 12.36
CA ALA A 332 10.36 -2.00 11.10
C ALA A 332 11.25 -2.40 9.91
N GLN A 333 12.52 -1.97 9.91
CA GLN A 333 13.49 -2.40 8.90
C GLN A 333 13.78 -3.91 8.99
N LEU A 334 13.89 -4.46 10.19
CA LEU A 334 14.06 -5.90 10.39
C LEU A 334 12.83 -6.67 9.89
N ASP A 335 11.62 -6.22 10.27
CA ASP A 335 10.37 -6.87 9.88
C ASP A 335 10.22 -6.85 8.33
N GLN A 336 10.62 -5.76 7.67
CA GLN A 336 10.67 -5.68 6.20
C GLN A 336 11.66 -6.68 5.61
N ALA A 337 12.88 -6.75 6.12
CA ALA A 337 13.89 -7.69 5.62
C ALA A 337 13.50 -9.17 5.85
N VAL A 338 12.80 -9.48 6.94
CA VAL A 338 12.23 -10.81 7.20
C VAL A 338 11.12 -11.11 6.18
N LEU A 339 10.28 -10.14 5.87
CA LEU A 339 9.21 -10.27 4.88
C LEU A 339 9.80 -10.51 3.48
N ASP A 340 10.80 -9.73 3.07
CA ASP A 340 11.48 -9.89 1.78
C ASP A 340 12.16 -11.26 1.67
N LEU A 341 12.80 -11.73 2.75
CA LEU A 341 13.34 -13.11 2.81
C LEU A 341 12.23 -14.16 2.68
N SER A 342 11.05 -13.93 3.24
CA SER A 342 9.92 -14.85 3.08
C SER A 342 9.45 -14.96 1.62
N TYR A 343 9.54 -13.86 0.86
CA TYR A 343 9.17 -13.81 -0.54
C TYR A 343 10.15 -14.54 -1.47
N THR A 344 11.33 -14.95 -0.99
CA THR A 344 12.22 -15.84 -1.75
C THR A 344 11.60 -17.22 -1.98
N LYS A 345 10.61 -17.61 -1.16
CA LYS A 345 9.84 -18.85 -1.30
C LYS A 345 8.51 -18.52 -1.94
N ILE A 346 8.35 -18.86 -3.19
CA ILE A 346 7.08 -18.68 -3.90
C ILE A 346 6.16 -19.86 -3.55
N LEU A 347 5.09 -19.54 -2.81
CA LEU A 347 4.12 -20.54 -2.35
C LEU A 347 2.84 -20.46 -3.17
N ALA A 348 2.14 -21.60 -3.33
CA ALA A 348 0.85 -21.67 -3.99
C ALA A 348 -0.23 -20.94 -3.14
N PRO A 349 -0.85 -19.87 -3.66
CA PRO A 349 -1.92 -19.17 -2.95
C PRO A 349 -3.24 -19.95 -2.92
N VAL A 350 -3.43 -20.86 -3.87
CA VAL A 350 -4.65 -21.66 -4.04
C VAL A 350 -4.26 -23.11 -4.41
N ALA A 351 -5.13 -24.04 -4.09
CA ALA A 351 -5.00 -25.42 -4.58
C ALA A 351 -5.47 -25.51 -6.05
N GLY A 352 -4.80 -26.32 -6.85
CA GLY A 352 -5.15 -26.49 -8.25
C GLY A 352 -4.13 -27.29 -9.03
N VAL A 353 -4.12 -27.13 -10.33
CA VAL A 353 -3.14 -27.74 -11.25
C VAL A 353 -2.36 -26.63 -11.94
N ILE A 354 -1.06 -26.79 -12.06
CA ILE A 354 -0.21 -25.86 -12.81
C ILE A 354 -0.61 -25.92 -14.29
N ALA A 355 -1.21 -24.85 -14.77
CA ALA A 355 -1.61 -24.71 -16.17
C ALA A 355 -0.41 -24.33 -17.05
N GLN A 356 0.46 -23.46 -16.53
CA GLN A 356 1.63 -22.99 -17.25
C GLN A 356 2.75 -22.65 -16.26
N ARG A 357 3.94 -23.11 -16.55
CA ARG A 357 5.20 -22.74 -15.93
C ARG A 357 6.00 -21.91 -16.93
N SER A 358 6.34 -20.67 -16.53
CA SER A 358 7.06 -19.73 -17.39
C SER A 358 8.46 -19.41 -16.85
N VAL A 359 8.88 -20.09 -15.76
CA VAL A 359 10.15 -19.84 -15.08
C VAL A 359 11.04 -21.07 -15.10
N GLU A 360 12.36 -20.85 -15.29
CA GLU A 360 13.39 -21.88 -15.29
C GLU A 360 14.45 -21.64 -14.22
N VAL A 361 15.16 -22.71 -13.82
CA VAL A 361 16.28 -22.61 -12.87
C VAL A 361 17.43 -21.83 -13.51
N GLY A 362 17.98 -20.86 -12.78
CA GLY A 362 19.04 -19.97 -13.27
C GLY A 362 18.53 -18.69 -13.92
N GLU A 363 17.23 -18.55 -14.11
CA GLU A 363 16.60 -17.33 -14.63
C GLU A 363 16.59 -16.22 -13.58
N MET A 364 16.82 -14.98 -13.99
CA MET A 364 16.63 -13.80 -13.16
C MET A 364 15.18 -13.32 -13.28
N VAL A 365 14.50 -13.21 -12.15
CA VAL A 365 13.10 -12.75 -12.09
C VAL A 365 13.00 -11.36 -11.48
N GLU A 366 11.97 -10.61 -11.89
CA GLU A 366 11.69 -9.25 -11.42
C GLU A 366 10.35 -9.17 -10.68
N PRO A 367 10.15 -8.16 -9.82
CA PRO A 367 8.87 -7.94 -9.17
C PRO A 367 7.74 -7.73 -10.16
N GLY A 368 6.65 -8.50 -10.02
CA GLY A 368 5.50 -8.48 -10.92
C GLY A 368 5.61 -9.43 -12.11
N GLN A 369 6.76 -10.05 -12.35
CA GLN A 369 6.90 -11.08 -13.39
C GLN A 369 6.06 -12.31 -13.04
N GLN A 370 5.24 -12.77 -13.99
CA GLN A 370 4.44 -13.98 -13.83
C GLN A 370 5.34 -15.20 -14.01
N LEU A 371 5.34 -16.07 -13.00
CA LEU A 371 6.16 -17.30 -12.99
C LEU A 371 5.35 -18.54 -13.30
N LEU A 372 4.14 -18.60 -12.79
CA LEU A 372 3.26 -19.76 -12.85
C LEU A 372 1.81 -19.32 -13.00
N VAL A 373 0.99 -20.19 -13.60
CA VAL A 373 -0.48 -20.06 -13.61
C VAL A 373 -1.08 -21.31 -12.99
N ILE A 374 -1.90 -21.14 -11.97
CA ILE A 374 -2.62 -22.22 -11.30
C ILE A 374 -4.07 -22.18 -11.75
N SER A 375 -4.58 -23.31 -12.28
CA SER A 375 -5.98 -23.51 -12.58
C SER A 375 -6.68 -24.18 -11.41
N GLN A 376 -7.73 -23.56 -10.90
CA GLN A 376 -8.53 -24.07 -9.79
C GLN A 376 -9.58 -25.04 -10.33
N ILE A 377 -9.20 -26.29 -10.52
CA ILE A 377 -10.08 -27.33 -11.10
C ILE A 377 -11.21 -27.79 -10.17
N GLY A 378 -11.21 -27.37 -8.91
CA GLY A 378 -12.28 -27.68 -7.93
C GLY A 378 -13.51 -26.79 -8.06
N ASP A 379 -13.41 -25.64 -8.76
CA ASP A 379 -14.52 -24.71 -8.98
C ASP A 379 -14.58 -24.31 -10.44
N VAL A 380 -15.14 -25.23 -11.24
CA VAL A 380 -15.32 -25.04 -12.68
C VAL A 380 -16.77 -24.66 -12.99
N TRP A 381 -16.96 -23.88 -14.04
CA TRP A 381 -18.25 -23.55 -14.62
C TRP A 381 -18.18 -23.64 -16.14
N ILE A 382 -19.35 -23.62 -16.78
CA ILE A 382 -19.44 -23.61 -18.23
C ILE A 382 -19.94 -22.24 -18.66
N THR A 383 -19.26 -21.64 -19.62
CA THR A 383 -19.71 -20.47 -20.33
C THR A 383 -20.27 -20.91 -21.68
N ALA A 384 -21.59 -20.79 -21.84
CA ALA A 384 -22.30 -21.24 -23.03
C ALA A 384 -22.86 -20.02 -23.78
N ASN A 385 -22.45 -19.85 -25.00
CA ASN A 385 -22.84 -18.73 -25.86
C ASN A 385 -24.12 -19.06 -26.61
N PHE A 386 -25.27 -18.73 -26.06
CA PHE A 386 -26.57 -18.91 -26.69
C PHE A 386 -26.94 -17.75 -27.61
N LYS A 387 -27.68 -18.02 -28.67
CA LYS A 387 -28.25 -16.99 -29.54
C LYS A 387 -29.26 -16.15 -28.77
N GLU A 388 -29.36 -14.86 -29.05
CA GLU A 388 -30.33 -13.93 -28.45
C GLU A 388 -31.76 -14.48 -28.47
N THR A 389 -32.15 -15.17 -29.55
CA THR A 389 -33.49 -15.78 -29.71
C THR A 389 -33.75 -16.91 -28.72
N GLN A 390 -32.73 -17.65 -28.26
CA GLN A 390 -32.82 -18.79 -27.38
C GLN A 390 -32.98 -18.36 -25.90
N ILE A 391 -32.40 -17.23 -25.50
CA ILE A 391 -32.39 -16.78 -24.09
C ILE A 391 -33.78 -16.36 -23.60
N ARG A 392 -34.71 -16.01 -24.49
CA ARG A 392 -36.03 -15.51 -24.08
C ARG A 392 -36.74 -16.40 -23.05
N ARG A 393 -36.56 -17.73 -23.13
CA ARG A 393 -37.20 -18.73 -22.24
C ARG A 393 -36.29 -19.22 -21.12
N MET A 394 -35.04 -18.78 -21.11
CA MET A 394 -34.09 -19.19 -20.07
C MET A 394 -34.28 -18.41 -18.77
N ARG A 395 -34.12 -19.09 -17.65
CA ARG A 395 -34.19 -18.54 -16.31
C ARG A 395 -33.10 -19.16 -15.43
N PRO A 396 -32.53 -18.43 -14.48
CA PRO A 396 -31.67 -19.02 -13.46
C PRO A 396 -32.37 -20.18 -12.73
N GLY A 397 -31.61 -21.22 -12.42
CA GLY A 397 -32.10 -22.45 -11.76
C GLY A 397 -32.62 -23.54 -12.68
N GLN A 398 -32.79 -23.29 -13.99
CA GLN A 398 -33.20 -24.34 -14.95
C GLN A 398 -32.14 -25.42 -15.05
N ALA A 399 -32.61 -26.67 -15.14
CA ALA A 399 -31.74 -27.86 -15.28
C ALA A 399 -31.04 -27.86 -16.63
N VAL A 400 -29.78 -28.30 -16.61
CA VAL A 400 -28.93 -28.41 -17.81
C VAL A 400 -28.27 -29.79 -17.83
N ASP A 401 -28.40 -30.45 -18.96
CA ASP A 401 -27.61 -31.64 -19.28
C ASP A 401 -26.40 -31.20 -20.13
N ILE A 402 -25.20 -31.53 -19.69
CA ILE A 402 -23.95 -31.07 -20.30
C ILE A 402 -23.27 -32.30 -20.89
N HIS A 403 -23.09 -32.32 -22.18
CA HIS A 403 -22.29 -33.34 -22.86
C HIS A 403 -20.88 -32.82 -23.04
N VAL A 404 -19.88 -33.58 -22.59
CA VAL A 404 -18.46 -33.25 -22.73
C VAL A 404 -17.87 -34.09 -23.84
N ASP A 405 -17.37 -33.45 -24.87
CA ASP A 405 -16.88 -34.14 -26.09
C ASP A 405 -15.71 -35.09 -25.81
N ALA A 406 -14.79 -34.64 -24.93
CA ALA A 406 -13.60 -35.38 -24.57
C ALA A 406 -13.88 -36.75 -23.91
N PHE A 407 -14.98 -36.88 -23.16
CA PHE A 407 -15.24 -38.09 -22.35
C PHE A 407 -16.52 -38.84 -22.76
N LYS A 408 -17.31 -38.27 -23.68
CA LYS A 408 -18.65 -38.76 -24.07
C LYS A 408 -19.56 -39.01 -22.84
N ARG A 409 -19.31 -38.28 -21.74
CA ARG A 409 -20.06 -38.38 -20.48
C ARG A 409 -21.01 -37.21 -20.36
N LYS A 410 -22.17 -37.45 -19.76
CA LYS A 410 -23.15 -36.42 -19.44
C LYS A 410 -22.97 -36.01 -17.97
N TYR A 411 -22.92 -34.70 -17.76
CA TYR A 411 -22.91 -34.05 -16.44
C TYR A 411 -24.20 -33.28 -16.28
N ARG A 412 -24.68 -33.13 -15.06
CA ARG A 412 -25.85 -32.33 -14.73
C ARG A 412 -25.45 -31.02 -14.11
N GLY A 413 -26.11 -29.98 -14.54
CA GLY A 413 -25.89 -28.62 -14.05
C GLY A 413 -27.18 -27.84 -13.92
N TYR A 414 -27.04 -26.59 -13.70
CA TYR A 414 -28.13 -25.62 -13.70
C TYR A 414 -27.63 -24.27 -14.22
N VAL A 415 -28.54 -23.49 -14.79
CA VAL A 415 -28.26 -22.11 -15.18
C VAL A 415 -28.01 -21.29 -13.93
N GLU A 416 -26.79 -20.80 -13.72
CA GLU A 416 -26.44 -19.96 -12.57
C GLU A 416 -26.87 -18.51 -12.80
N SER A 417 -26.53 -17.94 -13.94
CA SER A 417 -26.86 -16.56 -14.27
C SER A 417 -26.97 -16.34 -15.78
N LEU A 418 -27.77 -15.33 -16.13
CA LEU A 418 -27.87 -14.82 -17.47
C LEU A 418 -26.98 -13.56 -17.61
N PRO A 419 -26.39 -13.32 -18.78
CA PRO A 419 -25.48 -12.21 -18.97
C PRO A 419 -26.23 -10.87 -19.03
N GLY A 420 -25.59 -9.81 -18.52
CA GLY A 420 -26.08 -8.43 -18.60
C GLY A 420 -25.76 -7.74 -19.95
N ALA A 421 -24.90 -8.35 -20.78
CA ALA A 421 -24.47 -7.81 -22.06
C ALA A 421 -24.13 -8.94 -23.05
N THR A 422 -24.08 -8.63 -24.35
CA THR A 422 -23.65 -9.56 -25.39
C THR A 422 -22.15 -9.75 -25.36
N GLY A 423 -21.66 -10.91 -25.81
CA GLY A 423 -20.24 -11.21 -25.89
C GLY A 423 -19.44 -10.21 -26.72
N ALA A 424 -20.06 -9.71 -27.81
CA ALA A 424 -19.45 -8.69 -28.67
C ALA A 424 -19.16 -7.36 -27.94
N LYS A 425 -19.99 -6.99 -26.96
CA LYS A 425 -19.80 -5.74 -26.17
C LYS A 425 -18.80 -5.89 -25.03
N THR A 426 -18.57 -7.10 -24.56
CA THR A 426 -17.63 -7.41 -23.48
C THR A 426 -16.26 -7.87 -24.00
N SER A 427 -16.11 -8.07 -25.32
CA SER A 427 -14.83 -8.40 -25.95
C SER A 427 -13.86 -7.23 -25.89
N LEU A 428 -12.58 -7.50 -25.67
CA LEU A 428 -11.48 -6.52 -25.76
C LEU A 428 -11.36 -5.89 -27.15
N LEU A 429 -11.72 -6.64 -28.19
CA LEU A 429 -11.76 -6.21 -29.59
C LEU A 429 -13.17 -6.46 -30.14
N PRO A 430 -14.11 -5.52 -29.96
CA PRO A 430 -15.44 -5.65 -30.53
C PRO A 430 -15.35 -5.73 -32.07
N PRO A 431 -16.09 -6.66 -32.73
CA PRO A 431 -16.10 -6.71 -34.17
C PRO A 431 -16.75 -5.44 -34.73
N GLU A 432 -15.97 -4.56 -35.34
CA GLU A 432 -16.45 -3.40 -36.09
C GLU A 432 -16.55 -3.74 -37.58
N ASN A 433 -17.68 -3.43 -38.18
CA ASN A 433 -17.85 -3.55 -39.64
C ASN A 433 -17.04 -2.44 -40.30
N ALA A 434 -16.04 -2.78 -41.09
CA ALA A 434 -15.15 -1.86 -41.79
C ALA A 434 -15.86 -0.88 -42.74
N THR A 435 -17.13 -1.17 -43.10
CA THR A 435 -17.93 -0.38 -44.05
C THR A 435 -18.87 0.62 -43.38
N GLY A 436 -18.89 0.74 -42.04
CA GLY A 436 -19.78 1.67 -41.31
C GLY A 436 -21.28 1.36 -41.40
N ASN A 437 -21.70 0.31 -42.12
CA ASN A 437 -23.09 -0.09 -42.21
C ASN A 437 -23.46 -1.04 -41.07
N TYR A 438 -24.54 -0.73 -40.35
CA TYR A 438 -25.08 -1.62 -39.33
C TYR A 438 -25.77 -2.82 -39.99
N VAL A 439 -25.13 -4.00 -39.87
CA VAL A 439 -25.75 -5.26 -40.27
C VAL A 439 -26.28 -5.95 -39.00
N LYS A 440 -27.58 -6.23 -39.00
CA LYS A 440 -28.23 -6.98 -37.92
C LYS A 440 -27.75 -8.44 -37.97
N VAL A 441 -26.77 -8.77 -37.14
CA VAL A 441 -26.32 -10.16 -36.90
C VAL A 441 -26.88 -10.66 -35.57
N VAL A 442 -27.21 -11.97 -35.53
CA VAL A 442 -27.70 -12.60 -34.28
C VAL A 442 -26.55 -12.57 -33.25
N GLN A 443 -26.78 -11.86 -32.16
CA GLN A 443 -25.82 -11.75 -31.08
C GLN A 443 -25.81 -13.03 -30.24
N ARG A 444 -24.62 -13.39 -29.70
CA ARG A 444 -24.48 -14.45 -28.71
C ARG A 444 -24.32 -13.88 -27.32
N LEU A 445 -24.94 -14.52 -26.36
CA LEU A 445 -24.91 -14.10 -24.97
C LEU A 445 -24.30 -15.24 -24.12
N PRO A 446 -23.24 -14.97 -23.33
CA PRO A 446 -22.56 -15.95 -22.50
C PRO A 446 -23.38 -16.29 -21.23
N VAL A 447 -24.08 -17.41 -21.26
CA VAL A 447 -24.83 -17.92 -20.10
C VAL A 447 -23.87 -18.73 -19.23
N ARG A 448 -23.88 -18.45 -17.92
CA ARG A 448 -23.08 -19.20 -16.96
C ARG A 448 -23.88 -20.38 -16.40
N ILE A 449 -23.31 -21.56 -16.50
CA ILE A 449 -23.89 -22.81 -16.06
C ILE A 449 -22.97 -23.44 -15.02
N ARG A 450 -23.51 -23.79 -13.87
CA ARG A 450 -22.77 -24.45 -12.79
C ARG A 450 -23.13 -25.93 -12.73
N LEU A 451 -22.14 -26.76 -12.47
CA LEU A 451 -22.34 -28.19 -12.24
C LEU A 451 -23.06 -28.41 -10.91
N LYS A 452 -23.91 -29.47 -10.83
CA LYS A 452 -24.46 -29.92 -9.57
C LYS A 452 -23.34 -30.47 -8.67
N PRO A 453 -23.44 -30.28 -7.34
CA PRO A 453 -22.46 -30.83 -6.41
C PRO A 453 -22.31 -32.36 -6.61
N GLY A 454 -21.05 -32.80 -6.69
CA GLY A 454 -20.73 -34.22 -6.82
C GLY A 454 -20.75 -34.80 -8.25
N GLU A 455 -20.99 -33.98 -9.27
CA GLU A 455 -20.97 -34.47 -10.68
C GLU A 455 -19.55 -34.68 -11.22
N ASP A 456 -18.56 -33.85 -10.82
CA ASP A 456 -17.14 -33.97 -11.22
C ASP A 456 -16.23 -34.26 -10.01
N GLN A 457 -16.48 -35.37 -9.30
CA GLN A 457 -15.67 -35.76 -8.12
C GLN A 457 -14.21 -36.07 -8.49
N GLU A 458 -13.97 -36.50 -9.69
CA GLU A 458 -12.63 -36.84 -10.17
C GLU A 458 -11.88 -35.63 -10.75
N HIS A 459 -12.51 -34.43 -10.73
CA HIS A 459 -11.97 -33.20 -11.30
C HIS A 459 -11.39 -33.39 -12.71
N ARG A 460 -12.12 -34.10 -13.57
CA ARG A 460 -11.69 -34.35 -14.96
C ARG A 460 -11.88 -33.18 -15.90
N LEU A 461 -12.82 -32.28 -15.55
CA LEU A 461 -13.07 -31.11 -16.37
C LEU A 461 -11.90 -30.15 -16.29
N ARG A 462 -11.45 -29.68 -17.44
CA ARG A 462 -10.35 -28.73 -17.57
C ARG A 462 -10.84 -27.47 -18.29
N PRO A 463 -10.38 -26.25 -17.88
CA PRO A 463 -10.67 -25.05 -18.64
C PRO A 463 -10.26 -25.19 -20.10
N GLY A 464 -11.08 -24.64 -21.00
CA GLY A 464 -10.88 -24.74 -22.44
C GLY A 464 -11.44 -26.01 -23.09
N MET A 465 -11.99 -26.96 -22.33
CA MET A 465 -12.71 -28.12 -22.92
C MET A 465 -14.02 -27.68 -23.55
N SER A 466 -14.29 -28.13 -24.77
CA SER A 466 -15.57 -27.93 -25.45
C SER A 466 -16.67 -28.81 -24.88
N VAL A 467 -17.86 -28.27 -24.74
CA VAL A 467 -19.02 -28.94 -24.18
C VAL A 467 -20.30 -28.54 -24.93
N GLU A 468 -21.29 -29.38 -24.93
CA GLU A 468 -22.62 -29.11 -25.47
C GLU A 468 -23.66 -29.11 -24.35
N PRO A 469 -24.03 -27.93 -23.82
CA PRO A 469 -25.09 -27.81 -22.82
C PRO A 469 -26.47 -27.80 -23.47
N LYS A 470 -27.39 -28.57 -22.88
CA LYS A 470 -28.80 -28.65 -23.24
C LYS A 470 -29.62 -28.14 -22.04
N VAL A 471 -30.16 -26.93 -22.16
CA VAL A 471 -30.98 -26.26 -21.12
C VAL A 471 -32.43 -26.61 -21.30
N TRP A 472 -33.06 -27.16 -20.30
CA TRP A 472 -34.48 -27.49 -20.30
C TRP A 472 -35.31 -26.23 -20.01
N VAL A 473 -36.02 -25.74 -21.05
CA VAL A 473 -36.83 -24.52 -20.99
C VAL A 473 -38.32 -24.91 -20.98
N ASN A 474 -38.86 -25.07 -19.80
CA ASN A 474 -40.27 -25.43 -19.64
C ASN A 474 -41.15 -24.17 -19.44
#